data_9eb3768bbfe38fb63db2f8c5e7f7e1ab
#
_entry.id   9eb3768bbfe38fb63db2f8c5e7f7e1ab
#
_cell.length_a   1.000
_cell.length_b   1.000
_cell.length_c   1.000
_cell.angle_alpha   90.00
_cell.angle_beta   90.00
_cell.angle_gamma   90.00
#
_symmetry.space_group_name_H-M   'P 1'
#
loop_
_entity.id
_entity.type
_entity.pdbx_description
1 polymer ?
#
loop_
_entity_poly.entity_id
_entity_poly.type
_entity_poly.pdbx_seq_one_letter_code
_entity_poly.pdbx_strand_id
1 'polypeptide(L)'
;MSVLEERRTGKSMKFALGMPGLILYPPIASPWESEASSDDILRVARKADQVGWDWLTLSEHVVIPREMTDVMGPRFPEAVSAAAVLAGATQRIKILTYVLVLPYRHPVMLAKQISTLDFLSAGRIMLGTAVGHLEREFEVLNVPFKERGAMTDEYLRAIKELWTSPDPSFQGRYVQFEKIVFEPKPVQKPHPPILMGGNTRLAMRRAAAIGDGWLPWLVTREELPACLSYIREQPGFEQRRARFEVVMPVSSLNVVDYSHEIRGETHLRSGRDELVDEIGLLREAGVTAVQVPPPRTSSVEQLLEWTEWFAAEIIPVFT
;
A
#
# COMPACT_ATOMS: atom_id res chain seq x y z
N MET A 1 -1.66 -2.47 37.86
CA MET A 1 -1.48 -2.78 36.42
C MET A 1 -0.63 -1.67 35.82
N SER A 2 0.46 -2.02 35.14
CA SER A 2 1.31 -1.02 34.51
C SER A 2 0.63 -0.53 33.22
N VAL A 3 0.96 0.70 32.78
CA VAL A 3 0.48 1.28 31.51
C VAL A 3 0.73 0.34 30.32
N LEU A 4 1.69 -0.58 30.43
CA LEU A 4 1.98 -1.63 29.45
C LEU A 4 0.96 -2.78 29.44
N GLU A 5 0.27 -3.06 30.55
CA GLU A 5 -0.75 -4.13 30.60
C GLU A 5 -2.11 -3.66 30.04
N GLU A 6 -2.46 -2.38 30.20
CA GLU A 6 -3.67 -1.82 29.58
C GLU A 6 -3.56 -1.71 28.06
N ARG A 7 -2.34 -1.57 27.50
CA ARG A 7 -2.10 -1.52 26.05
C ARG A 7 -2.29 -2.87 25.33
N ARG A 8 -2.37 -4.00 26.05
CA ARG A 8 -2.52 -5.36 25.49
C ARG A 8 -3.95 -5.76 25.07
N THR A 9 -4.97 -4.94 25.31
CA THR A 9 -6.38 -5.27 25.02
C THR A 9 -6.87 -4.83 23.65
N GLY A 10 -6.01 -4.26 22.79
CA GLY A 10 -6.33 -3.84 21.42
C GLY A 10 -6.18 -4.96 20.40
N LYS A 11 -6.82 -4.81 19.22
CA LYS A 11 -6.55 -5.67 18.06
C LYS A 11 -5.05 -5.64 17.73
N SER A 12 -4.47 -6.81 17.40
CA SER A 12 -3.11 -6.92 16.89
C SER A 12 -2.87 -5.97 15.72
N MET A 13 -1.77 -5.19 15.78
CA MET A 13 -1.32 -4.33 14.70
C MET A 13 -0.58 -5.16 13.65
N LYS A 14 -0.64 -4.72 12.39
CA LYS A 14 0.16 -5.28 11.29
C LYS A 14 1.25 -4.30 10.89
N PHE A 15 2.36 -4.86 10.40
CA PHE A 15 3.57 -4.10 10.07
C PHE A 15 3.96 -4.33 8.62
N ALA A 16 3.98 -3.24 7.86
CA ALA A 16 4.32 -3.23 6.45
C ALA A 16 5.66 -2.53 6.24
N LEU A 17 6.65 -3.22 5.70
CA LEU A 17 7.93 -2.64 5.34
C LEU A 17 7.84 -1.97 3.96
N GLY A 18 8.19 -0.69 3.86
CA GLY A 18 8.42 -0.02 2.58
C GLY A 18 9.66 -0.60 1.89
N MET A 19 9.51 -1.06 0.64
CA MET A 19 10.63 -1.70 -0.06
C MET A 19 11.68 -0.68 -0.53
N PRO A 20 12.92 -0.76 0.01
CA PRO A 20 14.02 0.10 -0.40
C PRO A 20 14.54 -0.30 -1.79
N GLY A 21 15.26 0.62 -2.44
CA GLY A 21 15.92 0.39 -3.73
C GLY A 21 14.97 0.30 -4.94
N LEU A 22 13.68 0.06 -4.72
CA LEU A 22 12.66 0.12 -5.77
C LEU A 22 12.27 1.56 -6.10
N ILE A 23 12.27 2.43 -5.10
CA ILE A 23 11.89 3.83 -5.21
C ILE A 23 13.06 4.67 -4.69
N LEU A 24 13.52 5.62 -5.51
CA LEU A 24 14.54 6.57 -5.08
C LEU A 24 13.89 7.91 -4.71
N TYR A 25 13.08 7.90 -3.67
CA TYR A 25 12.47 9.11 -3.15
C TYR A 25 13.49 9.87 -2.27
N PRO A 26 13.97 11.05 -2.72
CA PRO A 26 15.15 11.70 -2.13
C PRO A 26 15.08 11.91 -0.61
N PRO A 27 13.91 12.17 -0.02
CA PRO A 27 13.82 12.38 1.42
C PRO A 27 14.13 11.17 2.28
N ILE A 28 13.87 9.96 1.77
CA ILE A 28 14.00 8.72 2.56
C ILE A 28 15.03 7.75 2.00
N ALA A 29 15.33 7.81 0.70
CA ALA A 29 16.28 6.90 0.09
C ALA A 29 17.69 7.03 0.72
N SER A 30 18.27 5.90 1.04
CA SER A 30 19.67 5.81 1.47
C SER A 30 20.62 5.96 0.28
N PRO A 31 21.82 6.50 0.46
CA PRO A 31 22.77 6.69 -0.66
C PRO A 31 23.04 5.40 -1.45
N TRP A 32 23.17 4.26 -0.78
CA TRP A 32 23.44 2.96 -1.41
C TRP A 32 22.31 2.47 -2.33
N GLU A 33 21.08 2.92 -2.11
CA GLU A 33 19.91 2.44 -2.87
C GLU A 33 19.97 2.83 -4.37
N SER A 34 20.71 3.89 -4.71
CA SER A 34 20.91 4.28 -6.11
C SER A 34 21.67 3.21 -6.91
N GLU A 35 22.57 2.51 -6.25
CA GLU A 35 23.43 1.46 -6.80
C GLU A 35 22.99 0.04 -6.40
N ALA A 36 21.89 -0.07 -5.65
CA ALA A 36 21.38 -1.35 -5.18
C ALA A 36 21.13 -2.32 -6.34
N SER A 37 21.68 -3.51 -6.19
CA SER A 37 21.42 -4.62 -7.11
C SER A 37 20.05 -5.23 -6.86
N SER A 38 19.57 -6.02 -7.80
CA SER A 38 18.35 -6.82 -7.60
C SER A 38 18.50 -7.79 -6.42
N ASP A 39 19.69 -8.33 -6.19
CA ASP A 39 19.92 -9.22 -5.05
C ASP A 39 19.83 -8.48 -3.71
N ASP A 40 20.33 -7.27 -3.61
CA ASP A 40 20.19 -6.46 -2.39
C ASP A 40 18.72 -6.24 -2.03
N ILE A 41 17.92 -5.86 -3.02
CA ILE A 41 16.46 -5.68 -2.85
C ILE A 41 15.79 -6.99 -2.38
N LEU A 42 16.13 -8.11 -3.01
CA LEU A 42 15.57 -9.40 -2.67
C LEU A 42 16.06 -9.93 -1.30
N ARG A 43 17.28 -9.60 -0.89
CA ARG A 43 17.79 -9.91 0.47
C ARG A 43 16.94 -9.22 1.54
N VAL A 44 16.58 -7.95 1.34
CA VAL A 44 15.69 -7.22 2.27
C VAL A 44 14.30 -7.87 2.33
N ALA A 45 13.72 -8.20 1.17
CA ALA A 45 12.42 -8.87 1.12
C ALA A 45 12.42 -10.24 1.85
N ARG A 46 13.45 -11.07 1.60
CA ARG A 46 13.62 -12.36 2.27
C ARG A 46 13.84 -12.20 3.78
N LYS A 47 14.65 -11.21 4.20
CA LYS A 47 14.87 -10.94 5.62
C LYS A 47 13.56 -10.56 6.30
N ALA A 48 12.78 -9.64 5.75
CA ALA A 48 11.48 -9.25 6.30
C ALA A 48 10.52 -10.46 6.42
N ASP A 49 10.47 -11.31 5.40
CA ASP A 49 9.69 -12.56 5.42
C ASP A 49 10.15 -13.51 6.53
N GLN A 50 11.46 -13.68 6.70
CA GLN A 50 12.06 -14.58 7.71
C GLN A 50 11.80 -14.12 9.13
N VAL A 51 11.89 -12.82 9.41
CA VAL A 51 11.77 -12.28 10.77
C VAL A 51 10.34 -11.91 11.18
N GLY A 52 9.35 -12.09 10.29
CA GLY A 52 7.95 -12.03 10.65
C GLY A 52 7.24 -10.71 10.42
N TRP A 53 7.71 -9.87 9.49
CA TRP A 53 6.90 -8.75 9.00
C TRP A 53 5.64 -9.26 8.30
N ASP A 54 4.53 -8.52 8.43
CA ASP A 54 3.27 -8.91 7.82
C ASP A 54 3.21 -8.64 6.32
N TRP A 55 3.68 -7.44 5.89
CA TRP A 55 3.57 -7.00 4.51
C TRP A 55 4.83 -6.32 3.99
N LEU A 56 5.04 -6.40 2.66
CA LEU A 56 5.90 -5.50 1.91
C LEU A 56 5.03 -4.50 1.16
N THR A 57 5.46 -3.23 1.08
CA THR A 57 4.76 -2.22 0.31
C THR A 57 5.62 -1.67 -0.82
N LEU A 58 4.99 -1.40 -1.96
CA LEU A 58 5.62 -0.79 -3.12
C LEU A 58 4.66 0.17 -3.83
N SER A 59 5.17 1.34 -4.21
CA SER A 59 4.42 2.36 -4.95
C SER A 59 4.66 2.26 -6.44
N GLU A 60 3.91 3.04 -7.21
CA GLU A 60 4.01 3.08 -8.66
C GLU A 60 4.04 4.50 -9.19
N HIS A 61 4.96 4.76 -10.11
CA HIS A 61 4.85 5.79 -11.13
C HIS A 61 5.36 5.22 -12.45
N VAL A 62 4.66 5.48 -13.54
CA VAL A 62 5.05 4.98 -14.87
C VAL A 62 6.10 5.89 -15.50
N VAL A 63 5.94 7.19 -15.32
CA VAL A 63 6.91 8.23 -15.70
C VAL A 63 6.90 9.36 -14.68
N ILE A 64 8.04 9.98 -14.46
CA ILE A 64 8.16 11.18 -13.63
C ILE A 64 8.39 12.39 -14.54
N PRO A 65 7.61 13.46 -14.43
CA PRO A 65 7.91 14.73 -15.10
C PRO A 65 9.32 15.21 -14.74
N ARG A 66 10.07 15.67 -15.74
CA ARG A 66 11.48 16.04 -15.52
C ARG A 66 11.64 17.10 -14.42
N GLU A 67 10.73 18.05 -14.37
CA GLU A 67 10.69 19.10 -13.35
C GLU A 67 10.37 18.62 -11.93
N MET A 68 9.87 17.40 -11.79
CA MET A 68 9.56 16.80 -10.49
C MET A 68 10.63 15.79 -10.02
N THR A 69 11.67 15.56 -10.81
CA THR A 69 12.69 14.54 -10.52
C THR A 69 13.44 14.80 -9.19
N ASP A 70 13.73 16.08 -8.90
CA ASP A 70 14.45 16.43 -7.67
C ASP A 70 13.60 16.22 -6.41
N VAL A 71 12.29 16.22 -6.55
CA VAL A 71 11.33 16.07 -5.45
C VAL A 71 10.90 14.63 -5.28
N MET A 72 10.52 13.97 -6.37
CA MET A 72 9.95 12.63 -6.35
C MET A 72 10.99 11.53 -6.54
N GLY A 73 12.16 11.88 -7.07
CA GLY A 73 13.16 10.93 -7.53
C GLY A 73 12.84 10.36 -8.92
N PRO A 74 13.88 9.82 -9.60
CA PRO A 74 13.75 9.34 -10.97
C PRO A 74 13.26 7.89 -11.10
N ARG A 75 13.32 7.10 -10.02
CA ARG A 75 13.09 5.66 -10.07
C ARG A 75 11.83 5.28 -9.32
N PHE A 76 10.89 4.70 -10.06
CA PHE A 76 9.74 3.96 -9.53
C PHE A 76 9.57 2.67 -10.33
N PRO A 77 9.12 1.57 -9.71
CA PRO A 77 8.85 0.34 -10.44
C PRO A 77 7.48 0.38 -11.12
N GLU A 78 7.26 -0.53 -12.06
CA GLU A 78 5.92 -0.98 -12.42
C GLU A 78 5.47 -1.96 -11.32
N ALA A 79 4.35 -1.64 -10.67
CA ALA A 79 3.97 -2.26 -9.41
C ALA A 79 3.70 -3.77 -9.51
N VAL A 80 3.07 -4.22 -10.59
CA VAL A 80 2.70 -5.65 -10.73
C VAL A 80 3.93 -6.51 -11.03
N SER A 81 4.84 -6.01 -11.87
CA SER A 81 6.11 -6.69 -12.17
C SER A 81 6.98 -6.82 -10.92
N ALA A 82 7.12 -5.74 -10.17
CA ALA A 82 7.87 -5.77 -8.91
C ALA A 82 7.24 -6.71 -7.88
N ALA A 83 5.90 -6.67 -7.72
CA ALA A 83 5.19 -7.57 -6.84
C ALA A 83 5.38 -9.05 -7.22
N ALA A 84 5.44 -9.37 -8.51
CA ALA A 84 5.67 -10.74 -8.98
C ALA A 84 7.06 -11.26 -8.58
N VAL A 85 8.09 -10.43 -8.73
CA VAL A 85 9.46 -10.78 -8.33
C VAL A 85 9.56 -10.95 -6.81
N LEU A 86 8.98 -10.03 -6.02
CA LEU A 86 8.95 -10.14 -4.56
C LEU A 86 8.18 -11.37 -4.09
N ALA A 87 7.04 -11.69 -4.71
CA ALA A 87 6.25 -12.86 -4.39
C ALA A 87 7.01 -14.16 -4.66
N GLY A 88 7.77 -14.22 -5.77
CA GLY A 88 8.62 -15.36 -6.11
C GLY A 88 9.83 -15.54 -5.18
N ALA A 89 10.28 -14.46 -4.55
CA ALA A 89 11.45 -14.47 -3.66
C ALA A 89 11.10 -14.73 -2.17
N THR A 90 9.82 -14.68 -1.80
CA THR A 90 9.31 -14.79 -0.42
C THR A 90 8.28 -15.92 -0.28
N GLN A 91 7.93 -16.31 0.94
CA GLN A 91 7.05 -17.46 1.19
C GLN A 91 5.79 -17.14 1.99
N ARG A 92 5.84 -16.23 2.95
CA ARG A 92 4.76 -15.93 3.91
C ARG A 92 4.26 -14.51 3.85
N ILE A 93 5.19 -13.56 3.74
CA ILE A 93 4.90 -12.14 3.76
C ILE A 93 3.94 -11.76 2.61
N LYS A 94 2.95 -10.93 2.91
CA LYS A 94 2.04 -10.41 1.89
C LYS A 94 2.65 -9.21 1.18
N ILE A 95 2.13 -8.91 0.00
CA ILE A 95 2.61 -7.82 -0.84
C ILE A 95 1.43 -6.90 -1.13
N LEU A 96 1.56 -5.65 -0.70
CA LEU A 96 0.58 -4.59 -0.89
C LEU A 96 1.13 -3.55 -1.87
N THR A 97 0.44 -3.32 -2.98
CA THR A 97 0.70 -2.12 -3.78
C THR A 97 0.25 -0.87 -3.00
N TYR A 98 1.14 0.14 -2.86
CA TYR A 98 0.93 1.28 -1.97
C TYR A 98 1.30 2.61 -2.64
N VAL A 99 0.62 3.00 -3.71
CA VAL A 99 -0.54 2.41 -4.37
C VAL A 99 -0.30 2.21 -5.86
N LEU A 100 -1.07 1.31 -6.46
CA LEU A 100 -1.19 1.18 -7.91
C LEU A 100 -2.23 2.19 -8.43
N VAL A 101 -1.94 2.88 -9.53
CA VAL A 101 -2.90 3.80 -10.15
C VAL A 101 -3.80 3.04 -11.13
N LEU A 102 -5.05 2.84 -10.73
CA LEU A 102 -5.96 1.94 -11.43
C LEU A 102 -6.22 2.32 -12.90
N PRO A 103 -6.46 3.61 -13.25
CA PRO A 103 -6.75 4.00 -14.63
C PRO A 103 -5.60 3.85 -15.64
N TYR A 104 -4.36 3.60 -15.19
CA TYR A 104 -3.20 3.51 -16.10
C TYR A 104 -3.23 2.27 -17.00
N ARG A 105 -4.05 1.26 -16.69
CA ARG A 105 -4.11 0.01 -17.44
C ARG A 105 -5.53 -0.52 -17.60
N HIS A 106 -5.72 -1.33 -18.63
CA HIS A 106 -7.02 -1.93 -18.88
C HIS A 106 -7.42 -2.89 -17.75
N PRO A 107 -8.65 -2.76 -17.16
CA PRO A 107 -9.03 -3.49 -15.95
C PRO A 107 -9.06 -5.01 -16.11
N VAL A 108 -9.38 -5.53 -17.31
CA VAL A 108 -9.35 -6.97 -17.57
C VAL A 108 -7.92 -7.52 -17.50
N MET A 109 -6.94 -6.76 -18.02
CA MET A 109 -5.53 -7.14 -17.92
C MET A 109 -5.06 -7.10 -16.47
N LEU A 110 -5.37 -6.04 -15.74
CA LEU A 110 -5.02 -5.94 -14.34
C LEU A 110 -5.67 -7.06 -13.50
N ALA A 111 -6.97 -7.34 -13.74
CA ALA A 111 -7.65 -8.45 -13.07
C ALA A 111 -6.92 -9.78 -13.31
N LYS A 112 -6.48 -10.03 -14.56
CA LYS A 112 -5.72 -11.23 -14.91
C LYS A 112 -4.34 -11.28 -14.22
N GLN A 113 -3.61 -10.18 -14.24
CA GLN A 113 -2.31 -10.08 -13.60
C GLN A 113 -2.40 -10.35 -12.09
N ILE A 114 -3.33 -9.69 -11.39
CA ILE A 114 -3.51 -9.84 -9.94
C ILE A 114 -4.02 -11.25 -9.59
N SER A 115 -4.99 -11.81 -10.33
CA SER A 115 -5.47 -13.18 -10.06
C SER A 115 -4.41 -14.23 -10.30
N THR A 116 -3.59 -14.08 -11.34
CA THR A 116 -2.45 -14.97 -11.62
C THR A 116 -1.42 -14.88 -10.49
N LEU A 117 -1.11 -13.67 -10.07
CA LEU A 117 -0.15 -13.42 -9.00
C LEU A 117 -0.66 -13.95 -7.65
N ASP A 118 -1.95 -13.77 -7.38
CA ASP A 118 -2.59 -14.31 -6.18
C ASP A 118 -2.55 -15.85 -6.17
N PHE A 119 -2.86 -16.48 -7.31
CA PHE A 119 -2.78 -17.93 -7.47
C PHE A 119 -1.36 -18.46 -7.27
N LEU A 120 -0.37 -17.87 -7.92
CA LEU A 120 1.03 -18.32 -7.85
C LEU A 120 1.68 -18.01 -6.48
N SER A 121 1.23 -16.99 -5.78
CA SER A 121 1.72 -16.63 -4.46
C SER A 121 0.95 -17.29 -3.31
N ALA A 122 -0.02 -18.16 -3.59
CA ALA A 122 -0.90 -18.78 -2.59
C ALA A 122 -1.64 -17.75 -1.71
N GLY A 123 -2.19 -16.70 -2.33
CA GLY A 123 -3.05 -15.74 -1.64
C GLY A 123 -2.32 -14.63 -0.86
N ARG A 124 -1.14 -14.20 -1.33
CA ARG A 124 -0.34 -13.18 -0.64
C ARG A 124 -0.43 -11.78 -1.21
N ILE A 125 -1.29 -11.56 -2.22
CA ILE A 125 -1.40 -10.26 -2.89
C ILE A 125 -2.54 -9.43 -2.30
N MET A 126 -2.28 -8.13 -2.11
CA MET A 126 -3.24 -7.13 -1.69
C MET A 126 -3.18 -5.96 -2.68
N LEU A 127 -4.32 -5.55 -3.19
CA LEU A 127 -4.42 -4.45 -4.16
C LEU A 127 -4.70 -3.13 -3.43
N GLY A 128 -3.65 -2.38 -3.13
CA GLY A 128 -3.79 -0.98 -2.74
C GLY A 128 -3.81 -0.11 -4.01
N THR A 129 -4.86 0.67 -4.19
CA THR A 129 -5.08 1.40 -5.44
C THR A 129 -5.65 2.79 -5.23
N ALA A 130 -5.39 3.69 -6.17
CA ALA A 130 -5.92 5.05 -6.18
C ALA A 130 -6.28 5.50 -7.59
N VAL A 131 -6.89 6.70 -7.67
CA VAL A 131 -7.29 7.32 -8.94
C VAL A 131 -6.13 7.95 -9.71
N GLY A 132 -4.98 8.18 -9.05
CA GLY A 132 -3.86 8.94 -9.62
C GLY A 132 -4.01 10.46 -9.49
N HIS A 133 -2.87 11.17 -9.53
CA HIS A 133 -2.82 12.62 -9.33
C HIS A 133 -1.90 13.36 -10.31
N LEU A 134 -0.92 12.69 -10.91
CA LEU A 134 0.00 13.31 -11.88
C LEU A 134 -0.62 13.32 -13.28
N GLU A 135 -1.17 14.47 -13.68
CA GLU A 135 -1.83 14.64 -15.00
C GLU A 135 -0.91 14.26 -16.15
N ARG A 136 0.40 14.55 -16.04
CA ARG A 136 1.39 14.23 -17.08
C ARG A 136 1.51 12.73 -17.37
N GLU A 137 1.37 11.86 -16.37
CA GLU A 137 1.36 10.42 -16.58
C GLU A 137 0.12 10.01 -17.42
N PHE A 138 -1.04 10.59 -17.12
CA PHE A 138 -2.27 10.33 -17.89
C PHE A 138 -2.14 10.77 -19.34
N GLU A 139 -1.52 11.94 -19.59
CA GLU A 139 -1.24 12.41 -20.95
C GLU A 139 -0.34 11.43 -21.72
N VAL A 140 0.78 11.02 -21.12
CA VAL A 140 1.73 10.08 -21.73
C VAL A 140 1.09 8.73 -22.04
N LEU A 141 0.21 8.26 -21.14
CA LEU A 141 -0.53 7.02 -21.30
C LEU A 141 -1.78 7.15 -22.17
N ASN A 142 -2.10 8.37 -22.65
CA ASN A 142 -3.32 8.67 -23.40
C ASN A 142 -4.60 8.25 -22.64
N VAL A 143 -4.63 8.51 -21.33
CA VAL A 143 -5.76 8.22 -20.45
C VAL A 143 -6.42 9.54 -20.03
N PRO A 144 -7.75 9.69 -20.11
CA PRO A 144 -8.43 10.96 -19.79
C PRO A 144 -8.38 11.27 -18.29
N PHE A 145 -7.52 12.21 -17.89
CA PHE A 145 -7.30 12.58 -16.48
C PHE A 145 -8.58 12.98 -15.75
N LYS A 146 -9.48 13.73 -16.39
CA LYS A 146 -10.73 14.21 -15.79
C LYS A 146 -11.72 13.07 -15.49
N GLU A 147 -11.61 11.94 -16.17
CA GLU A 147 -12.47 10.78 -16.01
C GLU A 147 -11.92 9.73 -15.04
N ARG A 148 -10.71 9.92 -14.52
CA ARG A 148 -10.01 8.92 -13.70
C ARG A 148 -10.81 8.38 -12.51
N GLY A 149 -11.64 9.22 -11.88
CA GLY A 149 -12.51 8.78 -10.78
C GLY A 149 -13.62 7.85 -11.23
N ALA A 150 -14.32 8.19 -12.33
CA ALA A 150 -15.38 7.36 -12.90
C ALA A 150 -14.81 6.04 -13.48
N MET A 151 -13.66 6.12 -14.13
CA MET A 151 -12.93 4.92 -14.59
C MET A 151 -12.58 4.01 -13.42
N THR A 152 -12.05 4.55 -12.32
CA THR A 152 -11.73 3.76 -11.12
C THR A 152 -12.95 3.06 -10.55
N ASP A 153 -14.08 3.75 -10.43
CA ASP A 153 -15.32 3.19 -9.91
C ASP A 153 -15.86 2.04 -10.78
N GLU A 154 -15.75 2.18 -12.08
CA GLU A 154 -16.18 1.15 -13.03
C GLU A 154 -15.20 -0.02 -13.07
N TYR A 155 -13.90 0.26 -13.13
CA TYR A 155 -12.85 -0.75 -13.19
C TYR A 155 -12.85 -1.67 -11.97
N LEU A 156 -13.04 -1.13 -10.76
CA LEU A 156 -13.14 -1.94 -9.55
C LEU A 156 -14.33 -2.91 -9.59
N ARG A 157 -15.48 -2.48 -10.12
CA ARG A 157 -16.66 -3.36 -10.26
C ARG A 157 -16.40 -4.45 -11.30
N ALA A 158 -15.84 -4.09 -12.44
CA ALA A 158 -15.49 -5.04 -13.49
C ALA A 158 -14.44 -6.07 -13.03
N ILE A 159 -13.41 -5.64 -12.29
CA ILE A 159 -12.40 -6.51 -11.71
C ILE A 159 -13.02 -7.50 -10.71
N LYS A 160 -13.89 -7.02 -9.82
CA LYS A 160 -14.59 -7.89 -8.88
C LYS A 160 -15.48 -8.91 -9.59
N GLU A 161 -16.20 -8.50 -10.63
CA GLU A 161 -17.01 -9.40 -11.44
C GLU A 161 -16.16 -10.52 -12.04
N LEU A 162 -15.01 -10.18 -12.65
CA LEU A 162 -14.05 -11.16 -13.19
C LEU A 162 -13.53 -12.14 -12.13
N TRP A 163 -13.28 -11.66 -10.91
CA TRP A 163 -12.71 -12.48 -9.83
C TRP A 163 -13.71 -13.39 -9.15
N THR A 164 -14.99 -12.97 -9.06
CA THR A 164 -15.98 -13.64 -8.19
C THR A 164 -17.06 -14.38 -8.96
N SER A 165 -17.43 -13.94 -10.17
CA SER A 165 -18.47 -14.57 -10.95
C SER A 165 -17.96 -15.81 -11.70
N PRO A 166 -18.67 -16.93 -11.68
CA PRO A 166 -18.35 -18.09 -12.50
C PRO A 166 -18.60 -17.85 -13.99
N ASP A 167 -19.55 -16.99 -14.34
CA ASP A 167 -19.90 -16.57 -15.70
C ASP A 167 -19.88 -15.02 -15.73
N PRO A 168 -18.67 -14.41 -15.90
CA PRO A 168 -18.51 -12.98 -15.75
C PRO A 168 -19.12 -12.21 -16.94
N SER A 169 -19.98 -11.24 -16.61
CA SER A 169 -20.59 -10.33 -17.56
C SER A 169 -20.64 -8.91 -16.98
N PHE A 170 -20.25 -7.93 -17.77
CA PHE A 170 -20.20 -6.54 -17.34
C PHE A 170 -20.51 -5.59 -18.49
N GLN A 171 -21.37 -4.62 -18.24
CA GLN A 171 -21.75 -3.58 -19.21
C GLN A 171 -21.48 -2.21 -18.57
N GLY A 172 -20.33 -1.62 -18.92
CA GLY A 172 -19.89 -0.32 -18.48
C GLY A 172 -19.69 0.66 -19.64
N ARG A 173 -19.30 1.89 -19.30
CA ARG A 173 -18.92 2.92 -20.28
C ARG A 173 -17.51 2.67 -20.81
N TYR A 174 -16.59 2.25 -19.95
CA TYR A 174 -15.17 2.13 -20.26
C TYR A 174 -14.76 0.69 -20.55
N VAL A 175 -15.50 -0.29 -20.03
CA VAL A 175 -15.22 -1.71 -20.24
C VAL A 175 -16.49 -2.52 -20.34
N GLN A 176 -16.51 -3.44 -21.29
CA GLN A 176 -17.64 -4.36 -21.52
C GLN A 176 -17.11 -5.75 -21.82
N PHE A 177 -17.73 -6.77 -21.28
CA PHE A 177 -17.46 -8.16 -21.61
C PHE A 177 -18.66 -9.06 -21.28
N GLU A 178 -18.83 -10.07 -22.09
CA GLU A 178 -19.81 -11.14 -21.88
C GLU A 178 -19.34 -12.42 -22.59
N LYS A 179 -19.90 -13.56 -22.21
CA LYS A 179 -19.60 -14.86 -22.84
C LYS A 179 -18.09 -15.17 -22.87
N ILE A 180 -17.42 -14.92 -21.76
CA ILE A 180 -15.99 -15.18 -21.60
C ILE A 180 -15.73 -16.08 -20.41
N VAL A 181 -14.61 -16.82 -20.48
CA VAL A 181 -14.06 -17.54 -19.34
C VAL A 181 -12.89 -16.75 -18.77
N PHE A 182 -12.86 -16.58 -17.47
CA PHE A 182 -11.79 -15.89 -16.76
C PHE A 182 -11.17 -16.81 -15.70
N GLU A 183 -10.00 -17.36 -16.02
CA GLU A 183 -9.18 -18.23 -15.14
C GLU A 183 -7.70 -17.83 -15.23
N PRO A 184 -6.88 -18.05 -14.15
CA PRO A 184 -7.30 -18.57 -12.86
C PRO A 184 -8.11 -17.53 -12.07
N LYS A 185 -9.05 -17.99 -11.25
CA LYS A 185 -9.66 -17.15 -10.22
C LYS A 185 -8.65 -16.95 -9.10
N PRO A 186 -8.72 -15.83 -8.34
CA PRO A 186 -7.92 -15.67 -7.13
C PRO A 186 -8.21 -16.79 -6.13
N VAL A 187 -7.17 -17.21 -5.40
CA VAL A 187 -7.33 -18.18 -4.29
C VAL A 187 -7.94 -17.54 -3.05
N GLN A 188 -7.69 -16.26 -2.81
CA GLN A 188 -8.30 -15.50 -1.73
C GLN A 188 -9.81 -15.32 -1.99
N LYS A 189 -10.63 -15.50 -0.95
CA LYS A 189 -12.09 -15.39 -1.05
C LYS A 189 -12.62 -14.26 -0.16
N PRO A 190 -13.56 -13.44 -0.65
CA PRO A 190 -14.18 -13.52 -1.99
C PRO A 190 -13.23 -13.08 -3.13
N HIS A 191 -12.19 -12.32 -2.83
CA HIS A 191 -11.16 -11.81 -3.75
C HIS A 191 -9.95 -11.30 -2.95
N PRO A 192 -8.79 -11.01 -3.57
CA PRO A 192 -7.69 -10.30 -2.94
C PRO A 192 -8.17 -9.00 -2.29
N PRO A 193 -7.72 -8.64 -1.07
CA PRO A 193 -8.13 -7.41 -0.41
C PRO A 193 -7.84 -6.19 -1.30
N ILE A 194 -8.82 -5.26 -1.37
CA ILE A 194 -8.71 -4.00 -2.12
C ILE A 194 -8.69 -2.86 -1.12
N LEU A 195 -7.58 -2.11 -1.07
CA LEU A 195 -7.43 -0.95 -0.20
C LEU A 195 -7.42 0.33 -1.05
N MET A 196 -8.23 1.30 -0.66
CA MET A 196 -8.42 2.53 -1.43
C MET A 196 -7.55 3.67 -0.89
N GLY A 197 -6.69 4.20 -1.75
CA GLY A 197 -5.84 5.35 -1.45
C GLY A 197 -6.54 6.70 -1.66
N GLY A 198 -6.16 7.68 -0.83
CA GLY A 198 -6.54 9.07 -0.96
C GLY A 198 -7.26 9.64 0.26
N ASN A 199 -7.28 10.99 0.34
CA ASN A 199 -7.79 11.76 1.48
C ASN A 199 -9.10 12.51 1.20
N THR A 200 -9.65 12.44 0.00
CA THR A 200 -10.91 13.10 -0.32
C THR A 200 -12.12 12.30 0.16
N ARG A 201 -13.25 12.98 0.39
CA ARG A 201 -14.52 12.31 0.72
C ARG A 201 -14.93 11.28 -0.35
N LEU A 202 -14.58 11.53 -1.63
CA LEU A 202 -14.81 10.56 -2.71
C LEU A 202 -13.97 9.30 -2.55
N ALA A 203 -12.69 9.41 -2.16
CA ALA A 203 -11.83 8.26 -1.88
C ALA A 203 -12.35 7.47 -0.67
N MET A 204 -12.73 8.16 0.41
CA MET A 204 -13.31 7.53 1.60
C MET A 204 -14.62 6.79 1.29
N ARG A 205 -15.51 7.37 0.47
CA ARG A 205 -16.73 6.67 0.01
C ARG A 205 -16.41 5.41 -0.79
N ARG A 206 -15.40 5.45 -1.68
CA ARG A 206 -14.95 4.24 -2.40
C ARG A 206 -14.43 3.19 -1.45
N ALA A 207 -13.61 3.58 -0.49
CA ALA A 207 -13.12 2.66 0.53
C ALA A 207 -14.27 1.93 1.24
N ALA A 208 -15.28 2.67 1.67
CA ALA A 208 -16.45 2.12 2.34
C ALA A 208 -17.34 1.25 1.42
N ALA A 209 -17.58 1.68 0.18
CA ALA A 209 -18.52 1.03 -0.72
C ALA A 209 -17.94 -0.20 -1.43
N ILE A 210 -16.66 -0.16 -1.81
CA ILE A 210 -16.03 -1.17 -2.67
C ILE A 210 -14.78 -1.78 -2.02
N GLY A 211 -14.03 -1.00 -1.24
CA GLY A 211 -12.76 -1.40 -0.64
C GLY A 211 -12.91 -2.32 0.57
N ASP A 212 -11.83 -2.96 0.94
CA ASP A 212 -11.63 -3.71 2.18
C ASP A 212 -10.68 -2.96 3.13
N GLY A 213 -10.36 -1.71 2.81
CA GLY A 213 -9.53 -0.84 3.62
C GLY A 213 -9.30 0.52 2.98
N TRP A 214 -8.64 1.37 3.76
CA TRP A 214 -8.31 2.74 3.39
C TRP A 214 -6.83 3.03 3.62
N LEU A 215 -6.21 3.70 2.66
CA LEU A 215 -4.83 4.15 2.68
C LEU A 215 -4.86 5.69 2.69
N PRO A 216 -4.93 6.32 3.88
CA PRO A 216 -4.90 7.77 3.99
C PRO A 216 -3.59 8.34 3.44
N TRP A 217 -3.70 9.47 2.74
CA TRP A 217 -2.56 10.21 2.23
C TRP A 217 -2.67 11.66 2.70
N LEU A 218 -1.63 12.19 3.33
CA LEU A 218 -1.62 13.55 3.89
C LEU A 218 -2.77 13.80 4.90
N VAL A 219 -3.16 12.77 5.64
CA VAL A 219 -4.12 12.88 6.76
C VAL A 219 -3.32 12.80 8.04
N THR A 220 -3.52 13.77 8.93
CA THR A 220 -2.85 13.76 10.23
C THR A 220 -3.53 12.78 11.18
N ARG A 221 -2.83 12.40 12.24
CA ARG A 221 -3.39 11.56 13.30
C ARG A 221 -4.63 12.21 13.94
N GLU A 222 -4.62 13.51 14.10
CA GLU A 222 -5.71 14.30 14.68
C GLU A 222 -6.96 14.31 13.80
N GLU A 223 -6.81 14.29 12.49
CA GLU A 223 -7.91 14.25 11.51
C GLU A 223 -8.49 12.83 11.34
N LEU A 224 -7.70 11.80 11.65
CA LEU A 224 -8.04 10.41 11.39
C LEU A 224 -9.38 9.97 12.01
N PRO A 225 -9.71 10.28 13.28
CA PRO A 225 -10.99 9.91 13.88
C PRO A 225 -12.21 10.46 13.13
N ALA A 226 -12.15 11.70 12.65
CA ALA A 226 -13.22 12.31 11.87
C ALA A 226 -13.37 11.64 10.49
N CYS A 227 -12.25 11.33 9.83
CA CYS A 227 -12.25 10.58 8.57
C CYS A 227 -12.84 9.18 8.73
N LEU A 228 -12.47 8.47 9.79
CA LEU A 228 -13.00 7.12 10.08
C LEU A 228 -14.48 7.16 10.44
N SER A 229 -14.96 8.18 11.18
CA SER A 229 -16.38 8.37 11.42
C SER A 229 -17.14 8.52 10.10
N TYR A 230 -16.64 9.39 9.22
CA TYR A 230 -17.23 9.58 7.90
C TYR A 230 -17.28 8.29 7.08
N ILE A 231 -16.21 7.49 7.08
CA ILE A 231 -16.17 6.18 6.38
C ILE A 231 -17.24 5.22 6.95
N ARG A 232 -17.36 5.15 8.28
CA ARG A 232 -18.32 4.26 8.97
C ARG A 232 -19.77 4.59 8.68
N GLU A 233 -20.08 5.84 8.40
CA GLU A 233 -21.41 6.31 8.05
C GLU A 233 -21.81 6.03 6.59
N GLN A 234 -20.84 5.65 5.74
CA GLN A 234 -21.13 5.42 4.33
C GLN A 234 -21.84 4.09 4.08
N PRO A 235 -22.75 4.04 3.09
CA PRO A 235 -23.39 2.78 2.66
C PRO A 235 -22.33 1.73 2.28
N GLY A 236 -22.55 0.49 2.73
CA GLY A 236 -21.68 -0.65 2.41
C GLY A 236 -20.54 -0.89 3.41
N PHE A 237 -20.22 0.06 4.31
CA PHE A 237 -19.16 -0.11 5.30
C PHE A 237 -19.44 -1.29 6.26
N GLU A 238 -20.66 -1.41 6.78
CA GLU A 238 -20.99 -2.40 7.79
C GLU A 238 -20.71 -3.84 7.33
N GLN A 239 -20.90 -4.12 6.05
CA GLN A 239 -20.61 -5.43 5.45
C GLN A 239 -19.09 -5.75 5.40
N ARG A 240 -18.24 -4.74 5.58
CA ARG A 240 -16.78 -4.81 5.49
C ARG A 240 -16.07 -4.57 6.82
N ARG A 241 -16.79 -4.09 7.82
CA ARG A 241 -16.26 -3.67 9.13
C ARG A 241 -15.26 -4.65 9.72
N ALA A 242 -15.55 -5.94 9.68
CA ALA A 242 -14.74 -6.97 10.33
C ALA A 242 -13.34 -7.13 9.69
N ARG A 243 -13.20 -6.80 8.39
CA ARG A 243 -11.98 -6.97 7.61
C ARG A 243 -11.38 -5.65 7.14
N PHE A 244 -12.00 -4.52 7.50
CA PHE A 244 -11.58 -3.19 7.03
C PHE A 244 -10.25 -2.79 7.65
N GLU A 245 -9.25 -2.60 6.80
CA GLU A 245 -7.91 -2.19 7.20
C GLU A 245 -7.74 -0.67 7.03
N VAL A 246 -7.03 -0.06 7.97
CA VAL A 246 -6.57 1.33 7.88
C VAL A 246 -5.05 1.31 7.97
N VAL A 247 -4.39 1.61 6.87
CA VAL A 247 -2.92 1.53 6.78
C VAL A 247 -2.34 2.92 6.66
N MET A 248 -1.57 3.33 7.63
CA MET A 248 -0.99 4.67 7.69
C MET A 248 0.53 4.58 7.90
N PRO A 249 1.31 5.47 7.25
CA PRO A 249 2.74 5.51 7.53
C PRO A 249 3.01 6.00 8.95
N VAL A 250 4.11 5.55 9.55
CA VAL A 250 4.66 6.17 10.75
C VAL A 250 5.11 7.59 10.41
N SER A 251 5.01 8.53 11.36
CA SER A 251 5.02 9.99 11.12
C SER A 251 6.24 10.55 10.41
N SER A 252 7.34 9.83 10.40
CA SER A 252 8.53 10.18 9.62
C SER A 252 8.25 10.44 8.13
N LEU A 253 7.09 10.01 7.63
CA LEU A 253 6.62 10.25 6.27
C LEU A 253 5.38 11.16 6.16
N ASN A 254 4.98 11.84 7.21
CA ASN A 254 3.97 12.90 7.10
C ASN A 254 4.58 14.09 6.36
N VAL A 255 4.61 13.98 5.05
CA VAL A 255 4.87 15.09 4.14
C VAL A 255 3.70 16.04 4.26
N VAL A 256 3.84 17.04 5.11
CA VAL A 256 2.79 18.01 5.44
C VAL A 256 2.44 18.90 4.26
N ASP A 257 3.31 18.96 3.25
CA ASP A 257 3.07 19.77 2.07
C ASP A 257 3.63 19.08 0.82
N TYR A 258 2.79 18.85 -0.15
CA TYR A 258 3.20 18.37 -1.48
C TYR A 258 4.07 19.41 -2.22
N SER A 259 4.22 20.57 -1.63
CA SER A 259 5.04 21.68 -2.09
C SER A 259 6.46 21.69 -1.51
N HIS A 260 7.13 20.56 -1.38
CA HIS A 260 8.59 20.50 -1.39
C HIS A 260 9.39 20.72 -0.09
N GLU A 261 8.80 20.86 1.07
CA GLU A 261 9.57 20.95 2.30
C GLU A 261 9.41 19.73 3.19
N ILE A 262 10.27 18.74 2.98
CA ILE A 262 10.50 17.71 3.99
C ILE A 262 11.38 18.33 5.06
N ARG A 263 10.74 18.78 6.12
CA ARG A 263 11.45 19.31 7.28
C ARG A 263 11.95 18.16 8.14
N GLY A 264 13.26 18.02 8.19
CA GLY A 264 13.97 17.48 9.31
C GLY A 264 14.63 16.12 9.11
N GLU A 265 15.94 16.10 9.27
CA GLU A 265 16.80 14.90 9.46
C GLU A 265 16.45 14.09 10.72
N THR A 266 15.46 14.50 11.47
CA THR A 266 15.18 14.06 12.84
C THR A 266 14.39 12.77 12.94
N HIS A 267 13.68 12.37 11.91
CA HIS A 267 12.68 11.31 12.01
C HIS A 267 13.21 9.88 11.79
N LEU A 268 14.43 9.75 11.30
CA LEU A 268 15.04 8.44 11.04
C LEU A 268 15.86 7.89 12.22
N ARG A 269 15.88 8.59 13.34
CA ARG A 269 16.59 8.20 14.56
C ARG A 269 15.69 7.98 15.77
N SER A 270 14.40 7.75 15.54
CA SER A 270 13.50 7.46 16.65
C SER A 270 13.97 6.22 17.41
N GLY A 271 14.19 6.37 18.69
CA GLY A 271 14.49 5.28 19.58
C GLY A 271 13.31 4.31 19.68
N ARG A 272 13.53 3.13 20.29
CA ARG A 272 12.50 2.11 20.50
C ARG A 272 11.23 2.69 21.14
N ASP A 273 11.38 3.46 22.21
CA ASP A 273 10.24 3.95 22.99
C ASP A 273 9.43 5.01 22.21
N GLU A 274 10.08 5.85 21.42
CA GLU A 274 9.41 6.82 20.55
C GLU A 274 8.59 6.13 19.47
N LEU A 275 9.13 5.07 18.83
CA LEU A 275 8.40 4.26 17.85
C LEU A 275 7.21 3.54 18.48
N VAL A 276 7.40 2.97 19.68
CA VAL A 276 6.32 2.30 20.42
C VAL A 276 5.21 3.28 20.77
N ASP A 277 5.55 4.48 21.24
CA ASP A 277 4.58 5.52 21.59
C ASP A 277 3.83 6.00 20.35
N GLU A 278 4.51 6.29 19.26
CA GLU A 278 3.89 6.73 18.01
C GLU A 278 2.92 5.67 17.46
N ILE A 279 3.36 4.42 17.34
CA ILE A 279 2.53 3.32 16.85
C ILE A 279 1.34 3.08 17.78
N GLY A 280 1.55 3.22 19.10
CA GLY A 280 0.48 3.17 20.09
C GLY A 280 -0.59 4.22 19.86
N LEU A 281 -0.21 5.46 19.61
CA LEU A 281 -1.12 6.57 19.30
C LEU A 281 -1.87 6.37 17.98
N LEU A 282 -1.20 5.84 16.95
CA LEU A 282 -1.85 5.49 15.68
C LEU A 282 -2.90 4.39 15.86
N ARG A 283 -2.59 3.35 16.66
CA ARG A 283 -3.53 2.29 17.00
C ARG A 283 -4.75 2.82 17.73
N GLU A 284 -4.57 3.70 18.71
CA GLU A 284 -5.66 4.35 19.45
C GLU A 284 -6.54 5.20 18.52
N ALA A 285 -5.95 5.85 17.53
CA ALA A 285 -6.69 6.60 16.50
C ALA A 285 -7.44 5.72 15.50
N GLY A 286 -7.24 4.39 15.52
CA GLY A 286 -7.98 3.43 14.69
C GLY A 286 -7.20 2.87 13.50
N VAL A 287 -5.89 3.06 13.44
CA VAL A 287 -5.00 2.40 12.47
C VAL A 287 -4.91 0.91 12.81
N THR A 288 -4.97 0.06 11.79
CA THR A 288 -4.89 -1.40 11.93
C THR A 288 -3.56 -1.97 11.43
N ALA A 289 -2.87 -1.21 10.59
CA ALA A 289 -1.53 -1.55 10.11
C ALA A 289 -0.70 -0.27 9.92
N VAL A 290 0.57 -0.34 10.23
CA VAL A 290 1.51 0.75 9.95
C VAL A 290 2.42 0.40 8.78
N GLN A 291 2.55 1.34 7.86
CA GLN A 291 3.60 1.30 6.85
C GLN A 291 4.85 1.94 7.46
N VAL A 292 5.92 1.18 7.54
CA VAL A 292 7.18 1.61 8.13
C VAL A 292 8.18 1.86 7.02
N PRO A 293 8.59 3.11 6.80
CA PRO A 293 9.66 3.40 5.87
C PRO A 293 10.98 2.87 6.44
N PRO A 294 11.86 2.34 5.61
CA PRO A 294 13.19 1.98 6.07
C PRO A 294 13.93 3.25 6.51
N PRO A 295 14.74 3.19 7.59
CA PRO A 295 15.61 4.30 7.95
C PRO A 295 16.73 4.49 6.93
N ARG A 296 17.31 5.67 6.88
CA ARG A 296 18.53 5.88 6.13
C ARG A 296 19.68 5.10 6.76
N THR A 297 20.29 4.25 5.98
CA THR A 297 21.43 3.42 6.37
C THR A 297 22.61 3.64 5.43
N SER A 298 23.80 3.27 5.87
CA SER A 298 25.02 3.39 5.04
C SER A 298 25.18 2.22 4.08
N SER A 299 24.49 1.10 4.34
CA SER A 299 24.56 -0.11 3.52
C SER A 299 23.29 -0.96 3.67
N VAL A 300 23.14 -1.94 2.77
CA VAL A 300 22.09 -2.94 2.86
C VAL A 300 22.22 -3.79 4.12
N GLU A 301 23.44 -4.09 4.59
CA GLU A 301 23.70 -4.87 5.80
C GLU A 301 23.10 -4.18 7.03
N GLN A 302 23.33 -2.87 7.19
CA GLN A 302 22.71 -2.10 8.27
C GLN A 302 21.17 -2.13 8.20
N LEU A 303 20.63 -2.09 6.99
CA LEU A 303 19.18 -2.19 6.83
C LEU A 303 18.66 -3.58 7.21
N LEU A 304 19.37 -4.65 6.88
CA LEU A 304 19.01 -6.01 7.27
C LEU A 304 19.03 -6.17 8.81
N GLU A 305 20.04 -5.62 9.47
CA GLU A 305 20.14 -5.59 10.94
C GLU A 305 18.98 -4.81 11.57
N TRP A 306 18.66 -3.64 11.02
CA TRP A 306 17.52 -2.84 11.48
C TRP A 306 16.18 -3.57 11.27
N THR A 307 16.01 -4.24 10.13
CA THR A 307 14.79 -5.00 9.83
C THR A 307 14.56 -6.12 10.85
N GLU A 308 15.62 -6.79 11.26
CA GLU A 308 15.60 -7.81 12.31
C GLU A 308 15.36 -7.21 13.71
N TRP A 309 16.06 -6.13 14.04
CA TRP A 309 15.85 -5.38 15.29
C TRP A 309 14.40 -4.93 15.46
N PHE A 310 13.82 -4.31 14.43
CA PHE A 310 12.44 -3.84 14.46
C PHE A 310 11.45 -5.00 14.70
N ALA A 311 11.68 -6.13 14.06
CA ALA A 311 10.86 -7.32 14.24
C ALA A 311 10.99 -7.92 15.65
N ALA A 312 12.18 -7.85 16.25
CA ALA A 312 12.42 -8.37 17.60
C ALA A 312 11.92 -7.43 18.71
N GLU A 313 12.07 -6.12 18.54
CA GLU A 313 11.87 -5.14 19.61
C GLU A 313 10.55 -4.38 19.52
N ILE A 314 9.98 -4.20 18.32
CA ILE A 314 8.78 -3.38 18.13
C ILE A 314 7.55 -4.24 17.87
N ILE A 315 7.59 -5.14 16.90
CA ILE A 315 6.44 -5.98 16.52
C ILE A 315 5.80 -6.70 17.72
N PRO A 316 6.55 -7.35 18.63
CA PRO A 316 5.95 -8.09 19.75
C PRO A 316 5.18 -7.25 20.77
N VAL A 317 5.41 -5.92 20.77
CA VAL A 317 4.67 -5.00 21.67
C VAL A 317 3.20 -4.87 21.26
N PHE A 318 2.88 -5.18 20.00
CA PHE A 318 1.57 -4.91 19.40
C PHE A 318 0.84 -6.15 18.86
N THR A 319 1.45 -7.34 18.98
CA THR A 319 0.89 -8.62 18.54
C THR A 319 0.23 -9.44 19.65
#